data_7cf82a10c67d0d9cee4fabe03d8f363b
#
_entry.id   7cf82a10c67d0d9cee4fabe03d8f363b
#
_cell.length_a   1.000
_cell.length_b   1.000
_cell.length_c   1.000
_cell.angle_alpha   90.00
_cell.angle_beta   90.00
_cell.angle_gamma   90.00
#
_symmetry.space_group_name_H-M   'P 1'
#
loop_
_entity.id
_entity.type
_entity.pdbx_description
1 polymer ?
#
loop_
_entity_poly.entity_id
_entity_poly.type
_entity_poly.pdbx_seq_one_letter_code
_entity_poly.pdbx_strand_id
1 'polypeptide(L)'
;MVKIVLVLAVILGISSLQTSAEAFSPSINIMALSSSSCDSRHLSTFTELSSSSTDSSETMVIGGGRIGSLISSDDAKLLGRTDSISTSIDPNGAGPIYIATRNDVLSSIVDGCPPSRKKDLVFLQNGFLDNFLREKGLLDNTQALLYLSVTAKGVDPVDGITSMSPEGLTAATGEHAQAFANRLAKLGLKCNVVTAEEYRPAMFEKLIWIATYMLVGTAKDCLSVGQAGTEHRQLVRDVISELTTAVAIKEKITFATGTIERLEAYTYVVAGFPCGVKEFEWRNKYFYDLGDIACPIHNGLLRECAERNKLGLTCQSLVMTFVRIN
;
A
#
# COMPACT_ATOMS: atom_id res chain seq x y z
N MET A 1 9.38 -21.33 54.45
CA MET A 1 10.73 -20.81 54.59
C MET A 1 11.06 -20.11 53.27
N VAL A 2 10.69 -18.87 53.14
CA VAL A 2 11.41 -17.61 53.33
C VAL A 2 12.74 -17.55 52.58
N LYS A 3 12.78 -16.75 51.52
CA LYS A 3 13.74 -15.68 51.36
C LYS A 3 13.26 -14.67 50.30
N ILE A 4 12.76 -13.57 50.78
CA ILE A 4 12.58 -12.29 50.12
C ILE A 4 13.97 -11.65 50.02
N VAL A 5 14.36 -11.12 48.87
CA VAL A 5 15.45 -10.16 48.76
C VAL A 5 14.92 -8.91 48.12
N LEU A 6 14.74 -7.92 48.97
CA LEU A 6 14.49 -6.52 48.68
C LEU A 6 15.84 -5.86 48.28
N VAL A 7 15.88 -5.09 47.23
CA VAL A 7 16.97 -4.11 47.01
C VAL A 7 16.35 -2.73 46.78
N LEU A 8 16.70 -1.86 47.70
CA LEU A 8 16.26 -0.49 47.89
C LEU A 8 16.82 0.45 46.81
N ALA A 9 16.03 1.50 46.60
CA ALA A 9 16.35 2.73 45.88
C ALA A 9 17.50 3.51 46.50
N VAL A 10 18.24 4.23 45.66
CA VAL A 10 19.01 5.40 46.08
C VAL A 10 18.56 6.60 45.25
N ILE A 11 17.91 7.54 45.97
CA ILE A 11 17.59 8.89 45.54
C ILE A 11 18.75 9.78 46.07
N LEU A 12 19.28 10.64 45.26
CA LEU A 12 19.96 11.94 45.53
C LEU A 12 20.35 12.47 44.15
N GLY A 13 19.86 13.56 43.61
CA GLY A 13 19.75 14.93 44.10
C GLY A 13 20.96 15.72 43.60
N ILE A 14 20.73 16.74 42.77
CA ILE A 14 21.46 18.03 42.71
C ILE A 14 21.09 18.69 41.37
N SER A 15 20.25 19.69 41.45
CA SER A 15 20.32 21.14 41.25
C SER A 15 20.87 21.69 39.93
N SER A 16 20.00 22.41 39.30
CA SER A 16 20.09 23.71 38.56
C SER A 16 21.44 24.16 38.02
N LEU A 17 21.50 24.40 36.71
CA LEU A 17 22.26 25.48 36.13
C LEU A 17 21.48 26.09 34.95
N GLN A 18 21.01 27.33 35.17
CA GLN A 18 20.59 28.25 34.12
C GLN A 18 21.85 28.79 33.41
N THR A 19 21.84 28.79 32.07
CA THR A 19 22.59 29.81 31.31
C THR A 19 21.94 30.04 29.94
N SER A 20 21.45 31.25 29.83
CA SER A 20 21.45 32.22 28.72
C SER A 20 21.27 31.73 27.28
N ALA A 21 20.18 32.23 26.72
CA ALA A 21 19.92 32.36 25.30
C ALA A 21 20.89 33.36 24.64
N GLU A 22 21.58 32.96 23.58
CA GLU A 22 22.12 33.88 22.59
C GLU A 22 21.51 33.59 21.22
N ALA A 23 20.85 34.65 20.73
CA ALA A 23 20.25 34.68 19.41
C ALA A 23 21.36 34.92 18.37
N PHE A 24 21.50 34.00 17.41
CA PHE A 24 22.27 34.23 16.18
C PHE A 24 21.29 34.40 15.03
N SER A 25 21.18 35.65 14.54
CA SER A 25 20.58 35.96 13.24
C SER A 25 21.69 35.99 12.18
N PRO A 26 21.57 35.28 11.07
CA PRO A 26 22.41 35.57 9.90
C PRO A 26 21.70 36.56 8.99
N SER A 27 22.35 37.69 8.81
CA SER A 27 21.99 38.72 7.83
C SER A 27 22.21 38.22 6.41
N ILE A 28 21.16 38.28 5.58
CA ILE A 28 21.25 38.02 4.15
C ILE A 28 21.68 39.32 3.46
N ASN A 29 22.89 39.33 2.88
CA ASN A 29 23.34 40.35 1.98
C ASN A 29 22.73 40.15 0.58
N ILE A 30 21.88 41.07 0.18
CA ILE A 30 21.39 41.19 -1.20
C ILE A 30 22.41 42.00 -1.98
N MET A 31 23.15 41.37 -2.86
CA MET A 31 23.94 42.06 -3.88
C MET A 31 23.06 42.33 -5.09
N ALA A 32 22.75 43.61 -5.31
CA ALA A 32 22.17 44.10 -6.55
C ALA A 32 23.24 44.09 -7.64
N LEU A 33 22.99 43.39 -8.76
CA LEU A 33 23.77 43.53 -9.98
C LEU A 33 22.96 44.29 -11.01
N SER A 34 23.57 45.35 -11.47
CA SER A 34 23.09 46.33 -12.43
C SER A 34 22.83 45.79 -13.81
N SER A 35 21.79 46.33 -14.43
CA SER A 35 21.44 46.25 -15.85
C SER A 35 22.56 46.71 -16.76
N SER A 36 22.95 45.90 -17.76
CA SER A 36 23.60 46.39 -18.96
C SER A 36 22.80 45.93 -20.17
N SER A 37 22.31 46.90 -20.89
CA SER A 37 21.71 46.78 -22.21
C SER A 37 22.70 46.22 -23.22
N CYS A 38 22.29 45.28 -24.02
CA CYS A 38 22.93 44.97 -25.30
C CYS A 38 21.90 44.55 -26.38
N ASP A 39 22.13 45.13 -27.48
CA ASP A 39 21.48 45.37 -28.72
C ASP A 39 20.80 44.17 -29.42
N SER A 40 19.68 44.50 -30.04
CA SER A 40 18.92 43.74 -31.02
C SER A 40 19.74 43.51 -32.28
N ARG A 41 19.75 42.26 -32.79
CA ARG A 41 19.58 41.84 -34.19
C ARG A 41 20.09 40.42 -34.43
N HIS A 42 19.18 39.46 -34.49
CA HIS A 42 19.14 38.44 -35.52
C HIS A 42 17.81 37.68 -35.46
N LEU A 43 16.90 38.08 -36.33
CA LEU A 43 15.70 37.29 -36.66
C LEU A 43 16.20 36.06 -37.44
N SER A 44 16.21 34.90 -36.83
CA SER A 44 16.18 33.61 -37.50
C SER A 44 14.80 33.00 -37.25
N THR A 45 14.00 32.97 -38.29
CA THR A 45 12.72 32.26 -38.38
C THR A 45 12.93 30.80 -38.03
N PHE A 46 12.62 30.44 -36.75
CA PHE A 46 12.35 29.06 -36.42
C PHE A 46 10.92 28.75 -36.84
N THR A 47 10.83 28.01 -37.92
CA THR A 47 9.60 27.34 -38.33
C THR A 47 9.29 26.34 -37.25
N GLU A 48 8.29 26.63 -36.37
CA GLU A 48 7.70 25.63 -35.51
C GLU A 48 7.05 24.56 -36.38
N LEU A 49 7.78 23.44 -36.54
CA LEU A 49 7.11 22.19 -36.88
C LEU A 49 6.27 21.80 -35.69
N SER A 50 5.04 22.27 -35.65
CA SER A 50 3.99 21.67 -34.83
C SER A 50 3.71 20.26 -35.37
N SER A 51 4.51 19.28 -35.00
CA SER A 51 4.08 17.90 -35.07
C SER A 51 3.00 17.71 -34.02
N SER A 52 1.76 17.97 -34.41
CA SER A 52 0.60 17.49 -33.72
C SER A 52 0.52 15.97 -33.89
N SER A 53 1.40 15.22 -33.23
CA SER A 53 1.10 13.86 -32.85
C SER A 53 0.06 13.99 -31.76
N THR A 54 -1.21 13.86 -32.11
CA THR A 54 -2.27 13.49 -31.16
C THR A 54 -1.93 12.09 -30.66
N ASP A 55 -0.98 12.03 -29.75
CA ASP A 55 -0.75 10.85 -28.94
C ASP A 55 -1.94 10.78 -27.98
N SER A 56 -3.01 10.11 -28.43
CA SER A 56 -4.23 9.93 -27.66
C SER A 56 -3.96 8.87 -26.59
N SER A 57 -3.14 9.24 -25.60
CA SER A 57 -2.95 8.45 -24.40
C SER A 57 -4.27 8.44 -23.62
N GLU A 58 -5.12 7.45 -23.87
CA GLU A 58 -6.39 7.28 -23.17
C GLU A 58 -6.15 6.56 -21.85
N THR A 59 -6.32 7.26 -20.74
CA THR A 59 -6.33 6.63 -19.42
C THR A 59 -7.61 5.82 -19.23
N MET A 60 -7.46 4.57 -18.78
CA MET A 60 -8.60 3.68 -18.52
C MET A 60 -8.62 3.22 -17.06
N VAL A 61 -9.84 3.03 -16.52
CA VAL A 61 -10.06 2.46 -15.20
C VAL A 61 -11.00 1.27 -15.34
N ILE A 62 -10.56 0.09 -14.92
CA ILE A 62 -11.39 -1.12 -14.90
C ILE A 62 -11.90 -1.35 -13.48
N GLY A 63 -13.21 -1.29 -13.30
CA GLY A 63 -13.87 -1.51 -12.01
C GLY A 63 -14.46 -0.24 -11.40
N GLY A 64 -15.78 -0.09 -11.47
CA GLY A 64 -16.53 1.03 -10.89
C GLY A 64 -16.80 0.88 -9.38
N GLY A 65 -15.89 0.25 -8.62
CA GLY A 65 -15.91 0.19 -7.15
C GLY A 65 -15.52 1.53 -6.50
N ARG A 66 -15.34 1.53 -5.18
CA ARG A 66 -14.97 2.75 -4.42
C ARG A 66 -13.68 3.38 -4.94
N ILE A 67 -12.62 2.60 -5.12
CA ILE A 67 -11.32 3.06 -5.63
C ILE A 67 -11.43 3.46 -7.10
N GLY A 68 -12.02 2.62 -7.95
CA GLY A 68 -12.14 2.94 -9.37
C GLY A 68 -12.98 4.19 -9.62
N SER A 69 -14.09 4.38 -8.89
CA SER A 69 -14.87 5.64 -8.99
C SER A 69 -14.11 6.86 -8.46
N LEU A 70 -13.23 6.67 -7.45
CA LEU A 70 -12.40 7.76 -6.93
C LEU A 70 -11.36 8.22 -7.96
N ILE A 71 -10.64 7.28 -8.58
CA ILE A 71 -9.57 7.59 -9.54
C ILE A 71 -10.08 7.81 -10.97
N SER A 72 -11.36 7.55 -11.24
CA SER A 72 -12.00 7.85 -12.53
C SER A 72 -12.44 9.30 -12.52
N SER A 73 -11.82 10.12 -13.34
CA SER A 73 -12.14 11.51 -13.60
C SER A 73 -12.58 11.68 -15.06
N ASP A 74 -12.98 12.88 -15.46
CA ASP A 74 -13.49 13.17 -16.83
C ASP A 74 -12.47 12.82 -17.94
N ASP A 75 -11.19 12.69 -17.58
CA ASP A 75 -10.09 12.32 -18.48
C ASP A 75 -9.82 10.79 -18.54
N ALA A 76 -10.66 9.96 -17.92
CA ALA A 76 -10.47 8.52 -17.88
C ALA A 76 -11.73 7.74 -18.27
N LYS A 77 -11.59 6.78 -19.18
CA LYS A 77 -12.68 5.87 -19.53
C LYS A 77 -12.86 4.81 -18.44
N LEU A 78 -14.03 4.82 -17.81
CA LEU A 78 -14.39 3.83 -16.79
C LEU A 78 -15.08 2.62 -17.42
N LEU A 79 -14.52 1.42 -17.21
CA LEU A 79 -15.13 0.14 -17.58
C LEU A 79 -15.79 -0.49 -16.35
N GLY A 80 -17.09 -0.72 -16.44
CA GLY A 80 -17.89 -1.36 -15.42
C GLY A 80 -17.92 -2.89 -15.55
N ARG A 81 -18.82 -3.52 -14.78
CA ARG A 81 -18.94 -4.99 -14.75
C ARG A 81 -19.50 -5.59 -16.06
N THR A 82 -20.31 -4.82 -16.79
CA THR A 82 -20.98 -5.26 -18.02
C THR A 82 -20.17 -5.00 -19.27
N ASP A 83 -19.08 -4.23 -19.16
CA ASP A 83 -18.26 -3.89 -20.30
C ASP A 83 -17.32 -5.03 -20.67
N SER A 84 -17.18 -5.28 -21.97
CA SER A 84 -16.26 -6.29 -22.48
C SER A 84 -14.84 -5.69 -22.53
N ILE A 85 -13.90 -6.29 -21.81
CA ILE A 85 -12.51 -5.85 -21.77
C ILE A 85 -11.91 -5.88 -23.19
N SER A 86 -12.08 -6.98 -23.93
CA SER A 86 -11.47 -7.19 -25.24
C SER A 86 -11.94 -6.23 -26.33
N THR A 87 -13.15 -5.71 -26.23
CA THR A 87 -13.71 -4.75 -27.21
C THR A 87 -13.59 -3.30 -26.76
N SER A 88 -13.39 -3.08 -25.46
CA SER A 88 -13.33 -1.73 -24.89
C SER A 88 -11.92 -1.13 -24.90
N ILE A 89 -10.88 -1.98 -24.96
CA ILE A 89 -9.47 -1.57 -24.99
C ILE A 89 -8.99 -1.56 -26.43
N ASP A 90 -8.60 -0.37 -26.92
CA ASP A 90 -7.97 -0.24 -28.25
C ASP A 90 -6.59 -0.92 -28.23
N PRO A 91 -6.33 -1.92 -29.10
CA PRO A 91 -5.04 -2.58 -29.16
C PRO A 91 -3.88 -1.66 -29.65
N ASN A 92 -4.23 -0.57 -30.33
CA ASN A 92 -3.28 0.44 -30.83
C ASN A 92 -3.18 1.67 -29.92
N GLY A 93 -3.99 1.70 -28.84
CA GLY A 93 -3.96 2.78 -27.88
C GLY A 93 -2.69 2.77 -27.01
N ALA A 94 -2.52 3.80 -26.20
CA ALA A 94 -1.43 3.94 -25.25
C ALA A 94 -1.95 4.51 -23.92
N GLY A 95 -1.12 4.41 -22.86
CA GLY A 95 -1.40 4.95 -21.54
C GLY A 95 -1.92 3.92 -20.54
N PRO A 96 -1.96 4.30 -19.24
CA PRO A 96 -2.23 3.38 -18.15
C PRO A 96 -3.66 2.85 -18.13
N ILE A 97 -3.79 1.57 -17.79
CA ILE A 97 -5.05 0.88 -17.57
C ILE A 97 -5.09 0.45 -16.09
N TYR A 98 -5.73 1.24 -15.25
CA TYR A 98 -5.83 1.00 -13.81
C TYR A 98 -6.84 -0.10 -13.50
N ILE A 99 -6.40 -1.17 -12.85
CA ILE A 99 -7.27 -2.27 -12.43
C ILE A 99 -7.69 -2.04 -10.99
N ALA A 100 -8.92 -1.54 -10.78
CA ALA A 100 -9.49 -1.22 -9.47
C ALA A 100 -10.60 -2.21 -9.07
N THR A 101 -10.39 -3.49 -9.35
CA THR A 101 -11.32 -4.59 -9.08
C THR A 101 -10.83 -5.45 -7.90
N ARG A 102 -11.62 -6.46 -7.54
CA ARG A 102 -11.21 -7.52 -6.63
C ARG A 102 -10.23 -8.47 -7.32
N ASN A 103 -9.47 -9.22 -6.51
CA ASN A 103 -8.47 -10.16 -7.01
C ASN A 103 -9.09 -11.33 -7.80
N ASP A 104 -10.29 -11.78 -7.44
CA ASP A 104 -10.98 -12.92 -8.04
C ASP A 104 -11.31 -12.76 -9.54
N VAL A 105 -11.28 -11.54 -10.07
CA VAL A 105 -11.54 -11.25 -11.49
C VAL A 105 -10.28 -10.88 -12.28
N LEU A 106 -9.10 -10.86 -11.64
CA LEU A 106 -7.84 -10.44 -12.29
C LEU A 106 -7.51 -11.28 -13.53
N SER A 107 -7.68 -12.62 -13.45
CA SER A 107 -7.38 -13.50 -14.59
C SER A 107 -8.21 -13.14 -15.81
N SER A 108 -9.52 -12.93 -15.64
CA SER A 108 -10.40 -12.57 -16.76
C SER A 108 -10.06 -11.22 -17.38
N ILE A 109 -9.60 -10.24 -16.57
CA ILE A 109 -9.16 -8.94 -17.07
C ILE A 109 -7.88 -9.07 -17.88
N VAL A 110 -6.88 -9.77 -17.34
CA VAL A 110 -5.59 -9.96 -18.02
C VAL A 110 -5.74 -10.77 -19.31
N ASP A 111 -6.58 -11.81 -19.27
CA ASP A 111 -6.82 -12.68 -20.43
C ASP A 111 -7.63 -11.97 -21.52
N GLY A 112 -8.56 -11.08 -21.13
CA GLY A 112 -9.33 -10.24 -22.05
C GLY A 112 -8.57 -9.02 -22.59
N CYS A 113 -7.45 -8.61 -21.98
CA CYS A 113 -6.67 -7.48 -22.42
C CYS A 113 -5.89 -7.80 -23.71
N PRO A 114 -5.94 -6.94 -24.75
CA PRO A 114 -5.11 -7.10 -25.95
C PRO A 114 -3.63 -7.30 -25.61
N PRO A 115 -2.91 -8.23 -26.26
CA PRO A 115 -1.51 -8.51 -25.94
C PRO A 115 -0.60 -7.27 -25.95
N SER A 116 -0.81 -6.35 -26.90
CA SER A 116 -0.06 -5.08 -27.03
C SER A 116 -0.24 -4.14 -25.84
N ARG A 117 -1.38 -4.25 -25.12
CA ARG A 117 -1.76 -3.37 -24.02
C ARG A 117 -1.53 -3.99 -22.63
N LYS A 118 -1.11 -5.25 -22.55
CA LYS A 118 -0.86 -5.91 -21.26
C LYS A 118 0.19 -5.20 -20.41
N LYS A 119 1.21 -4.62 -21.04
CA LYS A 119 2.25 -3.82 -20.36
C LYS A 119 1.71 -2.55 -19.69
N ASP A 120 0.56 -2.05 -20.17
CA ASP A 120 -0.07 -0.84 -19.65
C ASP A 120 -1.00 -1.09 -18.43
N LEU A 121 -1.19 -2.37 -18.06
CA LEU A 121 -1.98 -2.73 -16.89
C LEU A 121 -1.28 -2.28 -15.60
N VAL A 122 -2.02 -1.56 -14.76
CA VAL A 122 -1.59 -1.07 -13.46
C VAL A 122 -2.38 -1.79 -12.37
N PHE A 123 -1.68 -2.54 -11.52
CA PHE A 123 -2.28 -3.37 -10.48
C PHE A 123 -2.41 -2.61 -9.16
N LEU A 124 -3.65 -2.44 -8.67
CA LEU A 124 -3.98 -1.69 -7.46
C LEU A 124 -4.50 -2.60 -6.32
N GLN A 125 -4.41 -3.90 -6.48
CA GLN A 125 -4.99 -4.87 -5.56
C GLN A 125 -4.19 -4.99 -4.26
N ASN A 126 -4.91 -5.21 -3.16
CA ASN A 126 -4.30 -5.64 -1.92
C ASN A 126 -3.96 -7.14 -1.98
N GLY A 127 -2.76 -7.50 -1.57
CA GLY A 127 -2.34 -8.90 -1.49
C GLY A 127 -1.00 -9.17 -2.13
N PHE A 128 -0.56 -10.43 -2.05
CA PHE A 128 0.64 -10.92 -2.69
C PHE A 128 0.32 -11.38 -4.12
N LEU A 129 0.68 -10.55 -5.09
CA LEU A 129 0.34 -10.76 -6.50
C LEU A 129 1.45 -11.45 -7.30
N ASP A 130 2.65 -11.56 -6.75
CA ASP A 130 3.85 -12.00 -7.49
C ASP A 130 3.67 -13.32 -8.24
N ASN A 131 3.05 -14.32 -7.61
CA ASN A 131 2.84 -15.61 -8.27
C ASN A 131 1.95 -15.49 -9.50
N PHE A 132 0.84 -14.75 -9.37
CA PHE A 132 -0.08 -14.48 -10.45
C PHE A 132 0.59 -13.66 -11.56
N LEU A 133 1.29 -12.58 -11.20
CA LEU A 133 1.96 -11.72 -12.17
C LEU A 133 3.08 -12.46 -12.91
N ARG A 134 3.83 -13.31 -12.21
CA ARG A 134 4.87 -14.15 -12.80
C ARG A 134 4.29 -15.17 -13.79
N GLU A 135 3.20 -15.85 -13.42
CA GLU A 135 2.48 -16.79 -14.29
C GLU A 135 1.99 -16.11 -15.57
N LYS A 136 1.49 -14.88 -15.47
CA LYS A 136 1.00 -14.10 -16.60
C LYS A 136 2.09 -13.34 -17.38
N GLY A 137 3.36 -13.37 -16.93
CA GLY A 137 4.46 -12.62 -17.54
C GLY A 137 4.37 -11.10 -17.35
N LEU A 138 3.79 -10.66 -16.22
CA LEU A 138 3.47 -9.26 -15.93
C LEU A 138 4.13 -8.75 -14.64
N LEU A 139 5.20 -9.41 -14.16
CA LEU A 139 5.83 -9.06 -12.89
C LEU A 139 6.42 -7.65 -12.91
N ASP A 140 6.89 -7.20 -14.08
CA ASP A 140 7.49 -5.88 -14.28
C ASP A 140 6.46 -4.76 -14.54
N ASN A 141 5.18 -5.10 -14.58
CA ASN A 141 4.11 -4.12 -14.73
C ASN A 141 4.05 -3.17 -13.55
N THR A 142 3.45 -2.01 -13.79
CA THR A 142 3.21 -1.03 -12.72
C THR A 142 2.31 -1.62 -11.63
N GLN A 143 2.76 -1.51 -10.41
CA GLN A 143 2.05 -1.92 -9.21
C GLN A 143 1.94 -0.73 -8.25
N ALA A 144 0.82 -0.64 -7.54
CA ALA A 144 0.66 0.36 -6.49
C ALA A 144 -0.01 -0.23 -5.24
N LEU A 145 0.56 0.05 -4.11
CA LEU A 145 -0.02 -0.24 -2.80
C LEU A 145 -0.74 1.00 -2.28
N LEU A 146 -2.01 0.83 -1.92
CA LEU A 146 -2.88 1.93 -1.54
C LEU A 146 -3.13 1.93 -0.03
N TYR A 147 -2.59 2.91 0.67
CA TYR A 147 -2.97 3.21 2.05
C TYR A 147 -4.08 4.28 2.05
N LEU A 148 -5.23 3.92 1.49
CA LEU A 148 -6.40 4.78 1.37
C LEU A 148 -7.62 4.13 2.00
N SER A 149 -8.42 4.94 2.69
CA SER A 149 -9.74 4.57 3.17
C SER A 149 -10.82 5.30 2.39
N VAL A 150 -11.65 4.55 1.67
CA VAL A 150 -12.85 5.07 1.01
C VAL A 150 -14.06 4.31 1.55
N THR A 151 -14.84 4.96 2.39
CA THR A 151 -15.99 4.33 3.09
C THR A 151 -17.16 4.04 2.15
N ALA A 152 -17.46 4.97 1.24
CA ALA A 152 -18.50 4.83 0.22
C ALA A 152 -18.11 5.59 -1.06
N LYS A 153 -18.79 5.32 -2.18
CA LYS A 153 -18.61 6.09 -3.41
C LYS A 153 -19.01 7.55 -3.18
N GLY A 154 -18.21 8.49 -3.68
CA GLY A 154 -18.45 9.93 -3.55
C GLY A 154 -18.15 10.50 -2.16
N VAL A 155 -17.60 9.71 -1.26
CA VAL A 155 -17.09 10.19 0.03
C VAL A 155 -15.59 10.44 -0.10
N ASP A 156 -15.14 11.55 0.48
CA ASP A 156 -13.74 11.93 0.48
C ASP A 156 -12.87 10.81 1.07
N PRO A 157 -11.76 10.47 0.41
CA PRO A 157 -10.84 9.46 0.89
C PRO A 157 -10.06 9.96 2.10
N VAL A 158 -9.75 9.04 3.01
CA VAL A 158 -8.76 9.28 4.07
C VAL A 158 -7.42 8.75 3.58
N ASP A 159 -6.43 9.64 3.49
CA ASP A 159 -5.07 9.27 3.07
C ASP A 159 -4.30 8.58 4.20
N GLY A 160 -3.35 7.72 3.83
CA GLY A 160 -2.43 7.03 4.74
C GLY A 160 -1.28 7.90 5.28
N ILE A 161 -1.55 9.20 5.49
CA ILE A 161 -0.60 10.13 6.12
C ILE A 161 -0.66 9.93 7.63
N THR A 162 0.51 9.76 8.25
CA THR A 162 0.63 9.62 9.70
C THR A 162 1.75 10.50 10.24
N SER A 163 1.83 10.64 11.56
CA SER A 163 2.98 11.32 12.18
C SER A 163 4.32 10.62 11.95
N MET A 164 4.27 9.30 11.69
CA MET A 164 5.44 8.48 11.37
C MET A 164 5.79 8.47 9.88
N SER A 165 4.85 8.87 9.03
CA SER A 165 4.99 8.91 7.56
C SER A 165 4.23 10.11 7.01
N PRO A 166 4.78 11.33 7.20
CA PRO A 166 4.14 12.57 6.71
C PRO A 166 4.12 12.67 5.18
N GLU A 167 4.95 11.91 4.49
CA GLU A 167 4.96 11.73 3.03
C GLU A 167 3.82 10.83 2.53
N GLY A 168 3.11 10.16 3.43
CA GLY A 168 2.10 9.15 3.11
C GLY A 168 2.72 7.77 2.85
N LEU A 169 1.91 6.73 3.03
CA LEU A 169 2.33 5.33 2.89
C LEU A 169 2.00 4.73 1.51
N THR A 170 1.14 5.38 0.72
CA THR A 170 0.81 4.92 -0.64
C THR A 170 2.05 5.04 -1.53
N ALA A 171 2.38 3.97 -2.24
CA ALA A 171 3.53 3.93 -3.13
C ALA A 171 3.21 3.20 -4.44
N ALA A 172 3.91 3.57 -5.50
CA ALA A 172 3.81 2.94 -6.81
C ALA A 172 5.19 2.75 -7.45
N THR A 173 5.33 1.68 -8.23
CA THR A 173 6.54 1.38 -9.01
C THR A 173 6.18 0.96 -10.42
N GLY A 174 7.10 1.10 -11.36
CA GLY A 174 6.93 0.71 -12.76
C GLY A 174 6.64 1.88 -13.71
N GLU A 175 6.43 1.58 -14.98
CA GLU A 175 6.35 2.56 -16.07
C GLU A 175 5.30 3.66 -15.84
N HIS A 176 4.12 3.30 -15.34
CA HIS A 176 3.01 4.23 -15.12
C HIS A 176 2.91 4.75 -13.68
N ALA A 177 3.92 4.53 -12.84
CA ALA A 177 3.89 4.95 -11.43
C ALA A 177 3.74 6.46 -11.27
N GLN A 178 4.46 7.26 -12.07
CA GLN A 178 4.35 8.71 -12.03
C GLN A 178 2.97 9.21 -12.51
N ALA A 179 2.42 8.58 -13.54
CA ALA A 179 1.07 8.91 -14.03
C ALA A 179 0.01 8.64 -12.94
N PHE A 180 0.17 7.53 -12.19
CA PHE A 180 -0.70 7.21 -11.07
C PHE A 180 -0.55 8.21 -9.91
N ALA A 181 0.69 8.55 -9.54
CA ALA A 181 0.96 9.54 -8.50
C ALA A 181 0.35 10.92 -8.85
N ASN A 182 0.50 11.37 -10.09
CA ASN A 182 -0.09 12.61 -10.58
C ASN A 182 -1.64 12.57 -10.51
N ARG A 183 -2.23 11.40 -10.80
CA ARG A 183 -3.69 11.21 -10.71
C ARG A 183 -4.18 11.32 -9.27
N LEU A 184 -3.48 10.71 -8.31
CA LEU A 184 -3.81 10.84 -6.89
C LEU A 184 -3.59 12.27 -6.38
N ALA A 185 -2.53 12.95 -6.83
CA ALA A 185 -2.26 14.34 -6.46
C ALA A 185 -3.39 15.31 -6.87
N LYS A 186 -4.06 15.09 -8.02
CA LYS A 186 -5.26 15.86 -8.44
C LYS A 186 -6.41 15.71 -7.43
N LEU A 187 -6.43 14.63 -6.66
CA LEU A 187 -7.41 14.35 -5.62
C LEU A 187 -6.95 14.78 -4.22
N GLY A 188 -5.80 15.47 -4.13
CA GLY A 188 -5.21 15.86 -2.84
C GLY A 188 -4.57 14.70 -2.07
N LEU A 189 -4.35 13.55 -2.72
CA LEU A 189 -3.78 12.34 -2.11
C LEU A 189 -2.30 12.22 -2.45
N LYS A 190 -1.53 11.60 -1.54
CA LYS A 190 -0.11 11.36 -1.73
C LYS A 190 0.16 9.98 -2.30
N CYS A 191 1.19 9.89 -3.14
CA CYS A 191 1.72 8.63 -3.64
C CYS A 191 3.21 8.79 -3.93
N ASN A 192 4.02 7.98 -3.29
CA ASN A 192 5.46 7.95 -3.49
C ASN A 192 5.79 7.09 -4.72
N VAL A 193 6.52 7.65 -5.67
CA VAL A 193 7.08 6.87 -6.78
C VAL A 193 8.42 6.32 -6.33
N VAL A 194 8.55 5.01 -6.31
CA VAL A 194 9.70 4.30 -5.74
C VAL A 194 10.27 3.28 -6.73
N THR A 195 11.51 2.87 -6.51
CA THR A 195 12.13 1.76 -7.27
C THR A 195 11.47 0.43 -6.91
N ALA A 196 11.69 -0.61 -7.71
CA ALA A 196 11.19 -1.96 -7.42
C ALA A 196 11.78 -2.53 -6.11
N GLU A 197 13.04 -2.19 -5.82
CA GLU A 197 13.70 -2.60 -4.58
C GLU A 197 13.07 -1.95 -3.35
N GLU A 198 12.71 -0.67 -3.43
CA GLU A 198 12.02 0.05 -2.34
C GLU A 198 10.54 -0.35 -2.21
N TYR A 199 9.90 -0.65 -3.34
CA TYR A 199 8.50 -1.09 -3.35
C TYR A 199 8.30 -2.43 -2.63
N ARG A 200 9.24 -3.36 -2.78
CA ARG A 200 9.07 -4.71 -2.26
C ARG A 200 8.90 -4.76 -0.73
N PRO A 201 9.76 -4.17 0.11
CA PRO A 201 9.53 -4.13 1.56
C PRO A 201 8.26 -3.35 1.93
N ALA A 202 7.92 -2.26 1.22
CA ALA A 202 6.70 -1.50 1.48
C ALA A 202 5.43 -2.31 1.16
N MET A 203 5.44 -3.12 0.10
CA MET A 203 4.35 -4.04 -0.26
C MET A 203 4.16 -5.10 0.83
N PHE A 204 5.25 -5.71 1.32
CA PHE A 204 5.17 -6.67 2.42
C PHE A 204 4.72 -6.01 3.73
N GLU A 205 5.14 -4.79 4.04
CA GLU A 205 4.68 -4.05 5.20
C GLU A 205 3.15 -3.87 5.16
N LYS A 206 2.60 -3.51 4.00
CA LYS A 206 1.15 -3.44 3.78
C LYS A 206 0.46 -4.79 3.92
N LEU A 207 1.05 -5.84 3.35
CA LEU A 207 0.50 -7.19 3.43
C LEU A 207 0.48 -7.70 4.87
N ILE A 208 1.55 -7.46 5.64
CA ILE A 208 1.65 -7.78 7.06
C ILE A 208 0.58 -7.04 7.86
N TRP A 209 0.38 -5.74 7.60
CA TRP A 209 -0.70 -4.99 8.25
C TRP A 209 -2.07 -5.65 8.02
N ILE A 210 -2.40 -5.97 6.77
CA ILE A 210 -3.68 -6.61 6.41
C ILE A 210 -3.80 -7.98 7.09
N ALA A 211 -2.78 -8.83 6.95
CA ALA A 211 -2.78 -10.18 7.50
C ALA A 211 -2.89 -10.18 9.03
N THR A 212 -2.26 -9.21 9.71
CA THR A 212 -2.27 -9.12 11.17
C THR A 212 -3.58 -8.58 11.71
N TYR A 213 -3.93 -7.33 11.36
CA TYR A 213 -5.06 -6.64 12.00
C TYR A 213 -6.40 -7.29 11.67
N MET A 214 -6.59 -7.73 10.41
CA MET A 214 -7.81 -8.42 10.01
C MET A 214 -7.93 -9.80 10.68
N LEU A 215 -6.83 -10.53 10.84
CA LEU A 215 -6.82 -11.85 11.44
C LEU A 215 -7.00 -11.79 12.97
N VAL A 216 -6.18 -10.97 13.65
CA VAL A 216 -6.29 -10.80 15.11
C VAL A 216 -7.68 -10.30 15.48
N GLY A 217 -8.18 -9.28 14.78
CA GLY A 217 -9.52 -8.77 15.04
C GLY A 217 -10.61 -9.81 14.82
N THR A 218 -10.50 -10.66 13.78
CA THR A 218 -11.45 -11.75 13.54
C THR A 218 -11.35 -12.84 14.62
N ALA A 219 -10.15 -13.24 15.02
CA ALA A 219 -9.94 -14.26 16.04
C ALA A 219 -10.45 -13.82 17.42
N LYS A 220 -10.33 -12.53 17.72
CA LYS A 220 -10.68 -11.95 19.03
C LYS A 220 -12.03 -11.21 19.05
N ASP A 221 -12.87 -11.38 18.03
CA ASP A 221 -14.22 -10.79 17.94
C ASP A 221 -14.24 -9.25 17.99
N CYS A 222 -13.15 -8.59 17.53
CA CYS A 222 -13.10 -7.14 17.46
C CYS A 222 -13.98 -6.63 16.30
N LEU A 223 -14.69 -5.54 16.54
CA LEU A 223 -15.53 -4.90 15.53
C LEU A 223 -14.68 -4.12 14.52
N SER A 224 -13.51 -3.63 14.94
CA SER A 224 -12.65 -2.80 14.11
C SER A 224 -11.16 -3.05 14.33
N VAL A 225 -10.34 -2.63 13.38
CA VAL A 225 -8.87 -2.70 13.50
C VAL A 225 -8.34 -1.85 14.65
N GLY A 226 -9.01 -0.73 14.97
CA GLY A 226 -8.67 0.11 16.11
C GLY A 226 -8.87 -0.64 17.44
N GLN A 227 -9.98 -1.39 17.57
CA GLN A 227 -10.22 -2.23 18.75
C GLN A 227 -9.16 -3.35 18.84
N ALA A 228 -8.84 -4.02 17.73
CA ALA A 228 -7.78 -5.03 17.72
C ALA A 228 -6.42 -4.44 18.15
N GLY A 229 -6.09 -3.24 17.67
CA GLY A 229 -4.85 -2.55 18.00
C GLY A 229 -4.76 -2.01 19.43
N THR A 230 -5.88 -1.80 20.11
CA THR A 230 -5.91 -1.33 21.52
C THR A 230 -6.04 -2.48 22.51
N GLU A 231 -7.05 -3.33 22.36
CA GLU A 231 -7.35 -4.40 23.30
C GLU A 231 -6.41 -5.61 23.17
N HIS A 232 -5.87 -5.85 21.96
CA HIS A 232 -4.96 -6.96 21.68
C HIS A 232 -3.61 -6.50 21.15
N ARG A 233 -3.16 -5.31 21.57
CA ARG A 233 -1.95 -4.66 21.07
C ARG A 233 -0.72 -5.55 21.10
N GLN A 234 -0.48 -6.27 22.20
CA GLN A 234 0.69 -7.14 22.32
C GLN A 234 0.63 -8.26 21.27
N LEU A 235 -0.50 -8.94 21.13
CA LEU A 235 -0.69 -9.99 20.15
C LEU A 235 -0.50 -9.46 18.71
N VAL A 236 -1.01 -8.26 18.41
CA VAL A 236 -0.78 -7.59 17.12
C VAL A 236 0.71 -7.38 16.88
N ARG A 237 1.45 -6.85 17.86
CA ARG A 237 2.90 -6.63 17.75
C ARG A 237 3.67 -7.94 17.57
N ASP A 238 3.27 -9.00 18.29
CA ASP A 238 3.90 -10.33 18.19
C ASP A 238 3.71 -10.92 16.78
N VAL A 239 2.50 -10.83 16.22
CA VAL A 239 2.23 -11.27 14.84
C VAL A 239 2.99 -10.44 13.82
N ILE A 240 3.03 -9.11 13.94
CA ILE A 240 3.80 -8.25 13.03
C ILE A 240 5.29 -8.63 13.08
N SER A 241 5.85 -8.82 14.29
CA SER A 241 7.25 -9.20 14.47
C SER A 241 7.56 -10.56 13.85
N GLU A 242 6.69 -11.55 14.06
CA GLU A 242 6.77 -12.88 13.46
C GLU A 242 6.80 -12.79 11.92
N LEU A 243 5.78 -12.15 11.34
CA LEU A 243 5.63 -12.07 9.89
C LEU A 243 6.76 -11.25 9.24
N THR A 244 7.19 -10.16 9.87
CA THR A 244 8.31 -9.34 9.40
C THR A 244 9.60 -10.15 9.36
N THR A 245 9.86 -10.93 10.42
CA THR A 245 11.04 -11.80 10.50
C THR A 245 10.98 -12.90 9.44
N ALA A 246 9.84 -13.58 9.29
CA ALA A 246 9.66 -14.65 8.32
C ALA A 246 9.87 -14.16 6.88
N VAL A 247 9.30 -13.00 6.54
CA VAL A 247 9.47 -12.37 5.23
C VAL A 247 10.91 -11.92 5.00
N ALA A 248 11.55 -11.26 5.97
CA ALA A 248 12.93 -10.80 5.84
C ALA A 248 13.88 -11.95 5.49
N ILE A 249 13.72 -13.11 6.15
CA ILE A 249 14.51 -14.31 5.88
C ILE A 249 14.17 -14.90 4.50
N LYS A 250 12.88 -15.07 4.18
CA LYS A 250 12.43 -15.73 2.95
C LYS A 250 12.78 -14.92 1.70
N GLU A 251 12.52 -13.62 1.74
CA GLU A 251 12.65 -12.72 0.60
C GLU A 251 14.02 -12.02 0.54
N LYS A 252 14.84 -12.18 1.58
CA LYS A 252 16.14 -11.51 1.73
C LYS A 252 16.06 -9.99 1.62
N ILE A 253 15.01 -9.42 2.22
CA ILE A 253 14.77 -7.97 2.28
C ILE A 253 14.99 -7.45 3.70
N THR A 254 15.22 -6.15 3.79
CA THR A 254 15.32 -5.44 5.08
C THR A 254 14.17 -4.47 5.19
N PHE A 255 13.41 -4.56 6.28
CA PHE A 255 12.41 -3.57 6.61
C PHE A 255 13.04 -2.33 7.25
N ALA A 256 12.49 -1.16 6.98
CA ALA A 256 12.93 0.07 7.63
C ALA A 256 12.64 0.03 9.14
N THR A 257 13.50 0.66 9.92
CA THR A 257 13.30 0.78 11.38
C THR A 257 11.93 1.40 11.70
N GLY A 258 11.25 0.92 12.73
CA GLY A 258 9.95 1.44 13.16
C GLY A 258 8.75 0.92 12.36
N THR A 259 8.88 -0.22 11.68
CA THR A 259 7.77 -0.87 10.95
C THR A 259 6.54 -1.07 11.83
N ILE A 260 6.70 -1.60 13.04
CA ILE A 260 5.57 -1.83 13.94
C ILE A 260 4.87 -0.50 14.27
N GLU A 261 5.64 0.51 14.62
CA GLU A 261 5.15 1.83 14.99
C GLU A 261 4.43 2.53 13.81
N ARG A 262 4.94 2.39 12.58
CA ARG A 262 4.25 2.89 11.38
C ARG A 262 2.92 2.20 11.15
N LEU A 263 2.86 0.88 11.30
CA LEU A 263 1.62 0.12 11.14
C LEU A 263 0.60 0.43 12.25
N GLU A 264 1.05 0.63 13.49
CA GLU A 264 0.21 1.12 14.59
C GLU A 264 -0.33 2.53 14.26
N ALA A 265 0.53 3.45 13.82
CA ALA A 265 0.12 4.81 13.46
C ALA A 265 -0.91 4.82 12.34
N TYR A 266 -0.73 4.01 11.30
CA TYR A 266 -1.72 3.85 10.24
C TYR A 266 -3.04 3.29 10.75
N THR A 267 -2.99 2.33 11.68
CA THR A 267 -4.20 1.74 12.26
C THR A 267 -5.05 2.78 12.98
N TYR A 268 -4.46 3.77 13.64
CA TYR A 268 -5.20 4.87 14.25
C TYR A 268 -5.94 5.72 13.21
N VAL A 269 -5.33 5.96 12.04
CA VAL A 269 -5.97 6.71 10.95
C VAL A 269 -7.22 5.99 10.42
N VAL A 270 -7.19 4.66 10.37
CA VAL A 270 -8.28 3.83 9.85
C VAL A 270 -8.98 3.02 10.94
N ALA A 271 -8.96 3.49 12.19
CA ALA A 271 -9.39 2.73 13.36
C ALA A 271 -10.81 2.14 13.25
N GLY A 272 -11.71 2.80 12.52
CA GLY A 272 -13.07 2.33 12.27
C GLY A 272 -13.20 1.21 11.22
N PHE A 273 -12.13 0.74 10.58
CA PHE A 273 -12.23 -0.35 9.61
C PHE A 273 -12.70 -1.64 10.27
N PRO A 274 -13.77 -2.28 9.73
CA PRO A 274 -14.24 -3.55 10.27
C PRO A 274 -13.22 -4.67 10.02
N CYS A 275 -12.99 -5.49 11.04
CA CYS A 275 -12.19 -6.68 10.93
C CYS A 275 -12.86 -7.74 10.07
N GLY A 276 -12.08 -8.58 9.42
CA GLY A 276 -12.57 -9.71 8.62
C GLY A 276 -11.49 -10.30 7.72
N VAL A 277 -11.27 -11.60 7.83
CA VAL A 277 -10.39 -12.32 6.92
C VAL A 277 -11.09 -12.49 5.57
N LYS A 278 -10.52 -11.89 4.54
CA LYS A 278 -11.04 -11.89 3.16
C LYS A 278 -9.93 -12.24 2.19
N GLU A 279 -10.28 -12.81 1.05
CA GLU A 279 -9.34 -13.08 -0.03
C GLU A 279 -8.08 -13.81 0.48
N PHE A 280 -8.29 -14.91 1.20
CA PHE A 280 -7.23 -15.67 1.87
C PHE A 280 -6.06 -15.97 0.94
N GLU A 281 -6.32 -16.44 -0.30
CA GLU A 281 -5.31 -16.80 -1.30
C GLU A 281 -4.33 -15.66 -1.61
N TRP A 282 -4.79 -14.41 -1.45
CA TRP A 282 -4.01 -13.23 -1.77
C TRP A 282 -3.39 -12.55 -0.55
N ARG A 283 -3.98 -12.74 0.65
CA ARG A 283 -3.62 -11.94 1.82
C ARG A 283 -2.95 -12.72 2.94
N ASN A 284 -3.36 -13.98 3.13
CA ASN A 284 -2.86 -14.80 4.24
C ASN A 284 -2.09 -16.03 3.76
N LYS A 285 -2.42 -16.56 2.57
CA LYS A 285 -1.84 -17.79 2.04
C LYS A 285 -0.31 -17.73 1.96
N TYR A 286 0.27 -16.60 1.58
CA TYR A 286 1.71 -16.44 1.54
C TYR A 286 2.36 -16.82 2.89
N PHE A 287 1.88 -16.25 3.99
CA PHE A 287 2.40 -16.53 5.33
C PHE A 287 2.07 -17.95 5.79
N TYR A 288 0.86 -18.42 5.45
CA TYR A 288 0.45 -19.77 5.76
C TYR A 288 1.39 -20.81 5.13
N ASP A 289 1.76 -20.62 3.88
CA ASP A 289 2.66 -21.51 3.14
C ASP A 289 4.11 -21.47 3.65
N LEU A 290 4.53 -20.46 4.41
CA LEU A 290 5.82 -20.45 5.11
C LEU A 290 5.87 -21.49 6.24
N GLY A 291 4.72 -21.97 6.68
CA GLY A 291 4.58 -23.06 7.66
C GLY A 291 4.66 -22.62 9.11
N ASP A 292 4.34 -23.55 10.00
CA ASP A 292 4.21 -23.29 11.45
C ASP A 292 5.55 -23.01 12.15
N ILE A 293 6.67 -23.37 11.55
CA ILE A 293 7.99 -23.03 12.10
C ILE A 293 8.29 -21.55 11.92
N ALA A 294 7.90 -20.98 10.77
CA ALA A 294 8.15 -19.58 10.46
C ALA A 294 7.04 -18.64 10.99
N CYS A 295 5.78 -19.10 10.98
CA CYS A 295 4.61 -18.30 11.30
C CYS A 295 3.67 -19.02 12.31
N PRO A 296 4.14 -19.41 13.50
CA PRO A 296 3.35 -20.20 14.46
C PRO A 296 2.14 -19.44 14.99
N ILE A 297 2.27 -18.14 15.29
CA ILE A 297 1.17 -17.31 15.85
C ILE A 297 0.11 -17.07 14.78
N HIS A 298 0.53 -16.60 13.60
CA HIS A 298 -0.36 -16.34 12.48
C HIS A 298 -1.16 -17.58 12.08
N ASN A 299 -0.49 -18.72 11.89
CA ASN A 299 -1.13 -19.96 11.49
C ASN A 299 -2.02 -20.53 12.58
N GLY A 300 -1.65 -20.35 13.86
CA GLY A 300 -2.49 -20.68 15.00
C GLY A 300 -3.80 -19.90 15.03
N LEU A 301 -3.74 -18.59 14.79
CA LEU A 301 -4.94 -17.73 14.73
C LEU A 301 -5.82 -18.07 13.52
N LEU A 302 -5.24 -18.46 12.38
CA LEU A 302 -6.00 -18.93 11.21
C LEU A 302 -6.78 -20.21 11.55
N ARG A 303 -6.16 -21.17 12.25
CA ARG A 303 -6.85 -22.39 12.70
C ARG A 303 -7.96 -22.05 13.69
N GLU A 304 -7.72 -21.19 14.69
CA GLU A 304 -8.74 -20.70 15.61
C GLU A 304 -9.94 -20.10 14.85
N CYS A 305 -9.69 -19.25 13.85
CA CYS A 305 -10.75 -18.68 13.02
C CYS A 305 -11.51 -19.74 12.20
N ALA A 306 -10.80 -20.75 11.68
CA ALA A 306 -11.38 -21.83 10.88
C ALA A 306 -12.32 -22.70 11.74
N GLU A 307 -11.86 -23.14 12.92
CA GLU A 307 -12.63 -23.95 13.87
C GLU A 307 -13.91 -23.21 14.34
N ARG A 308 -13.84 -21.89 14.46
CA ARG A 308 -14.98 -21.05 14.85
C ARG A 308 -15.84 -20.60 13.66
N ASN A 309 -15.65 -21.14 12.45
CA ASN A 309 -16.34 -20.78 11.21
C ASN A 309 -16.32 -19.27 10.89
N LYS A 310 -15.25 -18.57 11.30
CA LYS A 310 -15.09 -17.12 11.08
C LYS A 310 -14.37 -16.76 9.77
N LEU A 311 -13.83 -17.74 9.07
CA LEU A 311 -13.27 -17.56 7.74
C LEU A 311 -14.43 -17.55 6.74
N GLY A 312 -14.50 -16.53 5.87
CA GLY A 312 -15.54 -16.42 4.86
C GLY A 312 -15.60 -17.64 3.93
N LEU A 313 -16.74 -17.84 3.23
CA LEU A 313 -17.05 -19.01 2.41
C LEU A 313 -15.97 -19.39 1.38
N THR A 314 -15.20 -18.45 0.89
CA THR A 314 -14.04 -18.70 0.00
C THR A 314 -12.87 -19.39 0.70
N CYS A 315 -12.86 -19.44 2.04
CA CYS A 315 -11.85 -20.12 2.83
C CYS A 315 -12.29 -21.52 3.31
N GLN A 316 -13.54 -21.92 3.08
CA GLN A 316 -14.06 -23.22 3.53
C GLN A 316 -13.37 -24.41 2.85
N SER A 317 -12.90 -24.26 1.60
CA SER A 317 -12.10 -25.28 0.93
C SER A 317 -10.77 -25.57 1.63
N LEU A 318 -10.21 -24.55 2.31
CA LEU A 318 -9.00 -24.68 3.12
C LEU A 318 -9.25 -25.36 4.46
N VAL A 319 -10.39 -25.06 5.11
CA VAL A 319 -10.79 -25.71 6.36
C VAL A 319 -10.88 -27.24 6.17
N MET A 320 -11.40 -27.69 5.02
CA MET A 320 -11.48 -29.12 4.71
C MET A 320 -10.11 -29.79 4.47
N THR A 321 -9.12 -29.03 4.06
CA THR A 321 -7.74 -29.53 3.93
C THR A 321 -7.07 -29.66 5.31
N PHE A 322 -7.35 -28.73 6.23
CA PHE A 322 -6.83 -28.75 7.61
C PHE A 322 -7.37 -29.91 8.46
N VAL A 323 -8.66 -30.23 8.31
CA VAL A 323 -9.32 -31.31 9.07
C VAL A 323 -8.92 -32.71 8.55
N ARG A 324 -8.39 -32.84 7.32
CA ARG A 324 -7.97 -34.13 6.74
C ARG A 324 -6.52 -34.52 7.02
N ILE A 325 -5.72 -33.64 7.61
CA ILE A 325 -4.29 -33.89 7.90
C ILE A 325 -4.05 -34.22 9.40
N ASN A 326 -5.06 -34.11 10.24
CA ASN A 326 -5.10 -34.60 11.62
C ASN A 326 -6.08 -35.77 11.69
#